data_4b02a8586fb4884994fb746a708e83fa
#
_entry.id   4b02a8586fb4884994fb746a708e83fa
#
_cell.length_a   1.000
_cell.length_b   1.000
_cell.length_c   1.000
_cell.angle_alpha   90.00
_cell.angle_beta   90.00
_cell.angle_gamma   90.00
#
_symmetry.space_group_name_H-M   'P 1'
#
loop_
_entity.id
_entity.type
_entity.pdbx_description
1 polymer ?
#
loop_
_entity_poly.entity_id
_entity_poly.type
_entity_poly.pdbx_seq_one_letter_code
_entity_poly.pdbx_strand_id
1 'polypeptide(L)' 'MKRDATSLSPLADNTQRVLARLPTVLKMTGLGRSTIYGWIADGSFPPPVRLGPRAVAWRWSDLDEWTRSRPTTHH' A
#
# COMPACT_ATOMS: atom_id res chain seq x y z
N MET A 1 9.21 25.96 15.94
CA MET A 1 8.74 25.54 15.89
C MET A 1 8.82 24.94 15.72
N LYS A 2 8.77 24.98 15.51
CA LYS A 2 8.48 24.49 15.19
C LYS A 2 8.27 23.80 14.89
N ARG A 3 8.27 23.89 14.67
CA ARG A 3 7.77 23.19 14.37
C ARG A 3 7.51 22.58 13.99
N ASP A 4 7.42 22.84 13.78
CA ASP A 4 6.89 22.25 13.39
C ASP A 4 6.83 21.51 13.02
N ALA A 5 7.01 22.11 12.73
CA ALA A 5 6.92 21.35 12.11
C ALA A 5 6.52 20.30 12.27
N THR A 6 6.59 20.09 12.74
CA THR A 6 6.13 19.09 12.95
C THR A 6 4.95 18.94 13.07
N SER A 7 4.50 19.56 13.67
CA SER A 7 3.31 19.57 13.72
C SER A 7 2.56 19.15 12.67
N LEU A 8 2.81 19.19 11.88
CA LEU A 8 2.23 18.70 10.84
C LEU A 8 1.99 17.31 10.89
N SER A 9 2.27 16.64 11.96
CA SER A 9 2.25 15.22 11.97
C SER A 9 1.07 14.55 11.40
N PRO A 10 -0.16 14.85 11.77
CA PRO A 10 -1.30 14.14 11.21
C PRO A 10 -1.43 14.31 9.73
N LEU A 11 -1.20 15.53 9.28
CA LEU A 11 -1.27 15.77 7.87
C LEU A 11 -0.12 15.13 7.16
N ALA A 12 1.03 15.17 7.79
CA ALA A 12 2.20 14.56 7.21
C ALA A 12 1.99 13.10 7.02
N ASP A 13 1.33 12.46 7.96
CA ASP A 13 1.07 11.04 7.84
C ASP A 13 0.20 10.74 6.64
N ASN A 14 -0.82 11.52 6.41
CA ASN A 14 -1.66 11.33 5.25
C ASN A 14 -0.88 11.54 3.98
N THR A 15 -0.04 12.54 3.97
CA THR A 15 0.76 12.84 2.81
C THR A 15 1.76 11.73 2.55
N GLN A 16 2.30 11.16 3.62
CA GLN A 16 3.28 10.11 3.49
C GLN A 16 2.70 8.81 3.01
N ARG A 17 1.38 8.70 3.03
CA ARG A 17 0.73 7.49 2.54
C ARG A 17 0.47 7.54 1.06
N VAL A 18 1.37 8.11 0.34
CA VAL A 18 1.28 8.09 -1.11
C VAL A 18 1.73 6.74 -1.64
N LEU A 19 2.79 6.20 -1.05
CA LEU A 19 3.36 4.93 -1.50
C LEU A 19 3.60 4.01 -0.31
N ALA A 20 3.40 2.73 -0.54
CA ALA A 20 3.63 1.69 0.47
C ALA A 20 4.63 0.69 -0.07
N ARG A 21 5.65 0.38 0.72
CA ARG A 21 6.63 -0.63 0.36
C ARG A 21 6.09 -2.01 0.70
N LEU A 22 6.72 -3.04 0.18
CA LEU A 22 6.25 -4.41 0.34
C LEU A 22 6.02 -4.83 1.80
N PRO A 23 6.92 -4.55 2.75
CA PRO A 23 6.65 -4.97 4.12
C PRO A 23 5.35 -4.39 4.67
N THR A 24 5.04 -3.16 4.31
CA THR A 24 3.80 -2.53 4.73
C THR A 24 2.61 -3.21 4.08
N VAL A 25 2.72 -3.54 2.80
CA VAL A 25 1.63 -4.22 2.09
C VAL A 25 1.36 -5.58 2.71
N LEU A 26 2.40 -6.34 3.02
CA LEU A 26 2.22 -7.63 3.65
C LEU A 26 1.55 -7.50 5.01
N LYS A 27 1.95 -6.49 5.76
CA LYS A 27 1.40 -6.29 7.08
C LYS A 27 -0.05 -5.89 7.04
N MET A 28 -0.41 -4.99 6.14
CA MET A 28 -1.78 -4.51 6.09
C MET A 28 -2.74 -5.55 5.51
N THR A 29 -2.26 -6.41 4.62
CA THR A 29 -3.14 -7.42 4.03
C THR A 29 -3.13 -8.72 4.80
N GLY A 30 -2.07 -8.98 5.54
CA GLY A 30 -1.90 -10.27 6.20
C GLY A 30 -1.55 -11.39 5.24
N LEU A 31 -1.24 -11.07 4.00
CA LEU A 31 -0.91 -12.08 2.98
C LEU A 31 0.59 -12.25 2.90
N GLY A 32 1.01 -13.40 2.37
CA GLY A 32 2.42 -13.66 2.16
C GLY A 32 2.90 -13.09 0.84
N ARG A 33 4.21 -13.01 0.72
CA ARG A 33 4.83 -12.46 -0.48
C ARG A 33 4.43 -13.22 -1.73
N SER A 34 4.47 -14.54 -1.67
CA SER A 34 4.14 -15.37 -2.84
C SER A 34 2.71 -15.14 -3.28
N THR A 35 1.80 -15.01 -2.32
CA THR A 35 0.40 -14.78 -2.64
C THR A 35 0.22 -13.44 -3.32
N ILE A 36 0.87 -12.39 -2.79
CA ILE A 36 0.77 -11.06 -3.39
C ILE A 36 1.26 -11.10 -4.83
N TYR A 37 2.44 -11.66 -5.06
CA TYR A 37 2.99 -11.66 -6.41
C TYR A 37 2.24 -12.59 -7.35
N GLY A 38 1.68 -13.67 -6.83
CA GLY A 38 0.83 -14.53 -7.63
C GLY A 38 -0.43 -13.81 -8.08
N TRP A 39 -1.01 -13.02 -7.18
CA TRP A 39 -2.22 -12.29 -7.51
C TRP A 39 -1.93 -11.11 -8.44
N ILE A 40 -0.76 -10.51 -8.34
CA ILE A 40 -0.37 -9.49 -9.30
C ILE A 40 -0.29 -10.10 -10.69
N ALA A 41 0.29 -11.29 -10.78
CA ALA A 41 0.47 -11.95 -12.06
C ALA A 41 -0.86 -12.28 -12.73
N ASP A 42 -1.88 -12.61 -11.95
CA ASP A 42 -3.17 -12.95 -12.55
C ASP A 42 -4.15 -11.77 -12.55
N GLY A 43 -3.70 -10.59 -12.15
CA GLY A 43 -4.54 -9.41 -12.22
C GLY A 43 -5.46 -9.19 -11.03
N SER A 44 -5.29 -9.96 -9.97
CA SER A 44 -6.16 -9.87 -8.80
C SER A 44 -5.68 -8.86 -7.76
N PHE A 45 -4.48 -8.37 -7.89
CA PHE A 45 -3.92 -7.40 -6.96
C PHE A 45 -3.21 -6.32 -7.77
N PRO A 46 -3.25 -5.06 -7.32
CA PRO A 46 -2.66 -3.99 -8.12
C PRO A 46 -1.15 -4.16 -8.27
N PRO A 47 -0.62 -3.87 -9.44
CA PRO A 47 0.81 -3.96 -9.65
C PRO A 47 1.53 -2.82 -8.97
N PRO A 48 2.77 -3.04 -8.54
CA PRO A 48 3.53 -1.95 -7.94
C PRO A 48 4.06 -0.99 -8.98
N VAL A 49 4.48 0.18 -8.52
CA VAL A 49 5.19 1.12 -9.37
C VAL A 49 6.67 1.00 -9.06
N ARG A 50 7.50 1.25 -10.05
CA ARG A 50 8.94 1.14 -9.88
C ARG A 50 9.49 2.46 -9.36
N LEU A 51 10.24 2.40 -8.28
CA LEU A 51 10.91 3.58 -7.73
C LEU A 51 12.35 3.67 -8.20
N GLY A 52 12.95 2.55 -8.53
CA GLY A 52 14.33 2.51 -8.96
C GLY A 52 14.67 1.11 -9.41
N PRO A 53 15.94 0.81 -9.68
CA PRO A 53 16.30 -0.48 -10.27
C PRO A 53 15.88 -1.67 -9.41
N ARG A 54 15.83 -1.51 -8.09
CA ARG A 54 15.49 -2.61 -7.19
C ARG A 54 14.46 -2.22 -6.18
N ALA A 55 13.71 -1.16 -6.46
CA ALA A 55 12.76 -0.67 -5.48
C ALA A 55 11.41 -0.51 -6.13
N VAL A 56 10.40 -1.10 -5.51
CA VAL A 56 9.03 -0.97 -5.95
C VAL A 56 8.17 -0.58 -4.76
N ALA A 57 7.03 0.00 -5.05
CA ALA A 57 6.06 0.36 -4.03
C ALA A 57 4.69 0.37 -4.66
N TRP A 58 3.67 0.40 -3.83
CA TRP A 58 2.28 0.45 -4.30
C TRP A 58 1.71 1.80 -3.96
N ARG A 59 0.92 2.35 -4.85
CA ARG A 59 0.18 3.57 -4.55
C ARG A 59 -0.89 3.26 -3.52
N TRP A 60 -0.97 4.08 -2.49
CA TRP A 60 -2.02 3.89 -1.48
C TRP A 60 -3.41 3.96 -2.09
N SER A 61 -3.58 4.80 -3.12
CA SER A 61 -4.88 4.90 -3.78
C SER A 61 -5.27 3.57 -4.42
N ASP A 62 -4.32 2.86 -5.01
CA ASP A 62 -4.59 1.56 -5.61
C ASP A 62 -4.93 0.53 -4.55
N LEU A 63 -4.21 0.55 -3.45
CA LEU A 63 -4.47 -0.39 -2.36
C LEU A 63 -5.83 -0.13 -1.73
N ASP A 64 -6.16 1.13 -1.57
CA ASP A 64 -7.42 1.52 -0.97
C ASP A 64 -8.58 1.08 -1.85
N GLU A 65 -8.46 1.30 -3.13
CA GLU A 65 -9.48 0.90 -4.09
C GLU A 65 -9.63 -0.61 -4.10
N TRP A 66 -8.51 -1.33 -4.10
CA TRP A 66 -8.55 -2.79 -4.07
C TRP A 66 -9.24 -3.29 -2.81
N THR A 67 -8.93 -2.68 -1.68
CA THR A 67 -9.54 -3.07 -0.41
C THR A 67 -11.05 -2.87 -0.45
N ARG A 68 -11.49 -1.75 -0.99
CA ARG A 68 -12.92 -1.45 -1.04
C ARG A 68 -13.67 -2.36 -2.01
N SER A 69 -12.96 -2.89 -3.00
CA SER A 69 -13.61 -3.75 -3.98
C SER A 69 -13.67 -5.20 -3.53
N ARG A 70 -13.11 -5.54 -2.37
CA ARG A 70 -13.17 -6.91 -1.88
C ARG A 70 -14.59 -7.24 -1.47
N PRO A 71 -15.10 -8.40 -1.89
CA PRO A 71 -16.46 -8.77 -1.49
C PRO A 71 -16.49 -9.15 -0.02
N THR A 72 -17.61 -8.88 0.60
CA THR A 72 -17.84 -9.28 1.98
C THR A 72 -18.29 -10.73 1.98
N THR A 73 -17.73 -11.52 2.89
CA THR A 73 -18.15 -12.90 3.00
C THR A 73 -19.28 -12.98 4.03
N HIS A 74 -20.15 -13.95 3.83
CA HIS A 74 -21.25 -14.18 4.73
C HIS A 74 -21.13 -15.58 5.30
N HIS A 75 -21.06 -15.66 6.60
CA HIS A 75 -20.92 -16.95 7.27
C HIS A 75 -21.95 -17.14 8.34
#